data_76f58ef930dcf53f8632050bf6966a14
#
_entry.id   76f58ef930dcf53f8632050bf6966a14
#
_cell.length_a   1.000
_cell.length_b   1.000
_cell.length_c   1.000
_cell.angle_alpha   90.00
_cell.angle_beta   90.00
_cell.angle_gamma   90.00
#
_symmetry.space_group_name_H-M   'P 1'
#
loop_
_entity.id
_entity.type
_entity.pdbx_description
1 polymer ?
#
loop_
_entity_poly.entity_id
_entity_poly.type
_entity_poly.pdbx_seq_one_letter_code
_entity_poly.pdbx_strand_id
1 'polypeptide(L)'
;MPALPSSVLEPLWVQVAALLPTPQVRHPLGCHRPRIADRVVFDKLIQVLVFGCGYRRIADRTCSATTLRRRRDEWISTGVAERLRLEVLAAYDQLFGLELEQLAVDGCTTKAPCGGQTAGPSPVDRRKQGLKRSVAVEAGGIPLAALPAPANQRDDGLLAATLDALEVVGPLPAQPVVHLDAGYDYQPCRQVLTERGMVGQIATRGLPAPIQAGRRWVIERTHAWGNQYGKLRWCTERRRLVVEFWLALANAAIICGRLVRRAWTHYRWDSRPRRRP
;
A
#
# COMPACT_ATOMS: atom_id res chain seq x y z
N MET A 1 -9.70 21.53 -3.18
CA MET A 1 -9.06 21.07 -1.93
C MET A 1 -8.08 19.96 -2.27
N PRO A 2 -6.87 19.93 -1.69
CA PRO A 2 -5.95 18.81 -1.85
C PRO A 2 -6.56 17.53 -1.29
N ALA A 3 -6.33 16.40 -1.95
CA ALA A 3 -6.88 15.11 -1.53
C ALA A 3 -6.18 14.49 -0.29
N LEU A 4 -4.95 14.94 -0.01
CA LEU A 4 -4.18 14.62 1.19
C LEU A 4 -3.72 15.91 1.89
N PRO A 5 -3.42 15.88 3.20
CA PRO A 5 -2.79 17.00 3.88
C PRO A 5 -1.47 17.38 3.20
N SER A 6 -1.15 18.68 3.15
CA SER A 6 0.11 19.17 2.55
C SER A 6 1.35 18.57 3.23
N SER A 7 1.28 18.31 4.53
CA SER A 7 2.33 17.65 5.31
C SER A 7 2.67 16.22 4.83
N VAL A 8 1.78 15.58 4.08
CA VAL A 8 2.00 14.26 3.44
C VAL A 8 2.23 14.44 1.94
N LEU A 9 1.47 15.31 1.29
CA LEU A 9 1.49 15.50 -0.16
C LEU A 9 2.84 16.07 -0.64
N GLU A 10 3.38 17.08 0.06
CA GLU A 10 4.62 17.75 -0.38
C GLU A 10 5.86 16.84 -0.23
N PRO A 11 6.09 16.14 0.90
CA PRO A 11 7.19 15.19 0.97
C PRO A 11 7.10 14.09 -0.09
N LEU A 12 5.89 13.54 -0.34
CA LEU A 12 5.71 12.54 -1.39
C LEU A 12 6.04 13.10 -2.78
N TRP A 13 5.63 14.35 -3.06
CA TRP A 13 5.94 14.98 -4.33
C TRP A 13 7.45 15.17 -4.53
N VAL A 14 8.17 15.64 -3.52
CA VAL A 14 9.63 15.83 -3.59
C VAL A 14 10.32 14.52 -3.97
N GLN A 15 9.94 13.41 -3.36
CA GLN A 15 10.51 12.09 -3.68
C GLN A 15 10.08 11.62 -5.07
N VAL A 16 8.80 11.75 -5.43
CA VAL A 16 8.32 11.40 -6.78
C VAL A 16 9.09 12.18 -7.84
N ALA A 17 9.27 13.48 -7.67
CA ALA A 17 9.96 14.32 -8.64
C ALA A 17 11.41 13.85 -8.91
N ALA A 18 12.12 13.38 -7.85
CA ALA A 18 13.45 12.81 -7.97
C ALA A 18 13.48 11.44 -8.68
N LEU A 19 12.39 10.68 -8.58
CA LEU A 19 12.27 9.34 -9.17
C LEU A 19 11.77 9.35 -10.62
N LEU A 20 11.24 10.49 -11.10
CA LEU A 20 10.67 10.57 -12.44
C LEU A 20 11.76 10.49 -13.52
N PRO A 21 11.47 9.79 -14.63
CA PRO A 21 12.40 9.74 -15.76
C PRO A 21 12.51 11.11 -16.43
N THR A 22 13.71 11.47 -16.85
CA THR A 22 13.93 12.67 -17.66
C THR A 22 13.12 12.57 -18.96
N PRO A 23 12.29 13.58 -19.29
CA PRO A 23 11.49 13.55 -20.50
C PRO A 23 12.39 13.53 -21.73
N GLN A 24 12.24 12.53 -22.60
CA GLN A 24 12.91 12.51 -23.88
C GLN A 24 12.13 13.34 -24.90
N VAL A 25 12.76 14.34 -25.46
CA VAL A 25 12.22 15.10 -26.61
C VAL A 25 12.45 14.26 -27.87
N ARG A 26 11.38 13.66 -28.40
CA ARG A 26 11.47 12.76 -29.57
C ARG A 26 11.19 13.45 -30.90
N HIS A 27 10.73 14.70 -30.90
CA HIS A 27 10.38 15.40 -32.13
C HIS A 27 11.62 16.05 -32.75
N PRO A 28 11.98 15.73 -34.00
CA PRO A 28 13.22 16.22 -34.64
C PRO A 28 13.34 17.75 -34.67
N LEU A 29 12.22 18.45 -34.84
CA LEU A 29 12.18 19.91 -34.92
C LEU A 29 11.83 20.61 -33.60
N GLY A 30 11.66 19.87 -32.51
CA GLY A 30 11.28 20.42 -31.19
C GLY A 30 9.91 21.14 -31.16
N CYS A 31 9.17 21.19 -32.29
CA CYS A 31 7.90 21.85 -32.40
C CYS A 31 6.72 21.01 -31.93
N HIS A 32 6.67 20.70 -30.65
CA HIS A 32 5.56 19.97 -30.05
C HIS A 32 4.95 20.77 -28.89
N ARG A 33 3.68 20.47 -28.60
CA ARG A 33 3.00 21.08 -27.47
C ARG A 33 3.74 20.72 -26.16
N PRO A 34 4.04 21.70 -25.28
CA PRO A 34 4.73 21.43 -24.03
C PRO A 34 4.08 20.30 -23.20
N ARG A 35 4.91 19.47 -22.61
CA ARG A 35 4.47 18.41 -21.73
C ARG A 35 3.82 19.01 -20.48
N ILE A 36 2.65 18.50 -20.11
CA ILE A 36 2.00 18.91 -18.85
C ILE A 36 2.94 18.60 -17.69
N ALA A 37 3.09 19.56 -16.78
CA ALA A 37 3.96 19.44 -15.62
C ALA A 37 3.63 18.18 -14.79
N ASP A 38 4.66 17.47 -14.36
CA ASP A 38 4.53 16.22 -13.59
C ASP A 38 3.78 16.44 -12.28
N ARG A 39 3.96 17.59 -11.64
CA ARG A 39 3.22 17.97 -10.45
C ARG A 39 1.71 17.97 -10.67
N VAL A 40 1.23 18.53 -11.78
CA VAL A 40 -0.21 18.54 -12.10
C VAL A 40 -0.74 17.11 -12.26
N VAL A 41 0.05 16.25 -12.90
CA VAL A 41 -0.31 14.82 -13.07
C VAL A 41 -0.32 14.10 -11.73
N PHE A 42 0.69 14.31 -10.89
CA PHE A 42 0.78 13.73 -9.56
C PHE A 42 -0.43 14.10 -8.70
N ASP A 43 -0.73 15.39 -8.58
CA ASP A 43 -1.87 15.85 -7.77
C ASP A 43 -3.19 15.22 -8.23
N LYS A 44 -3.39 15.07 -9.54
CA LYS A 44 -4.58 14.42 -10.10
C LYS A 44 -4.58 12.90 -9.87
N LEU A 45 -3.44 12.22 -9.94
CA LEU A 45 -3.35 10.80 -9.62
C LEU A 45 -3.60 10.54 -8.13
N ILE A 46 -3.12 11.41 -7.25
CA ILE A 46 -3.46 11.36 -5.81
C ILE A 46 -4.97 11.56 -5.61
N GLN A 47 -5.62 12.48 -6.32
CA GLN A 47 -7.07 12.63 -6.27
C GLN A 47 -7.80 11.36 -6.75
N VAL A 48 -7.34 10.74 -7.85
CA VAL A 48 -7.90 9.46 -8.33
C VAL A 48 -7.74 8.37 -7.28
N LEU A 49 -6.58 8.25 -6.63
CA LEU A 49 -6.30 7.29 -5.58
C LEU A 49 -7.26 7.47 -4.39
N VAL A 50 -7.33 8.68 -3.85
CA VAL A 50 -8.07 8.98 -2.62
C VAL A 50 -9.58 8.89 -2.84
N PHE A 51 -10.09 9.51 -3.90
CA PHE A 51 -11.54 9.53 -4.16
C PHE A 51 -12.06 8.24 -4.82
N GLY A 52 -11.18 7.39 -5.36
CA GLY A 52 -11.57 6.14 -6.04
C GLY A 52 -12.34 6.34 -7.34
N CYS A 53 -12.39 7.56 -7.85
CA CYS A 53 -13.17 7.89 -9.03
C CYS A 53 -12.43 7.57 -10.34
N GLY A 54 -13.16 7.57 -11.45
CA GLY A 54 -12.58 7.43 -12.80
C GLY A 54 -11.81 8.68 -13.23
N TYR A 55 -10.78 8.50 -14.07
CA TYR A 55 -9.92 9.58 -14.56
C TYR A 55 -10.69 10.75 -15.22
N ARG A 56 -11.83 10.47 -15.87
CA ARG A 56 -12.69 11.50 -16.48
C ARG A 56 -13.29 12.47 -15.45
N ARG A 57 -13.47 12.03 -14.20
CA ARG A 57 -14.01 12.87 -13.12
C ARG A 57 -12.99 13.87 -12.58
N ILE A 58 -11.70 13.54 -12.69
CA ILE A 58 -10.58 14.37 -12.23
C ILE A 58 -9.98 15.21 -13.37
N ALA A 59 -10.19 14.77 -14.62
CA ALA A 59 -9.73 15.50 -15.80
C ALA A 59 -10.41 16.87 -15.91
N ASP A 60 -9.64 17.84 -16.37
CA ASP A 60 -10.09 19.20 -16.68
C ASP A 60 -9.28 19.77 -17.87
N ARG A 61 -9.40 21.09 -18.09
CA ARG A 61 -8.65 21.79 -19.14
C ARG A 61 -7.12 21.75 -18.95
N THR A 62 -6.62 21.54 -17.75
CA THR A 62 -5.18 21.47 -17.48
C THR A 62 -4.59 20.09 -17.79
N CYS A 63 -5.36 19.02 -17.62
CA CYS A 63 -4.89 17.66 -17.88
C CYS A 63 -6.05 16.71 -18.21
N SER A 64 -6.02 16.15 -19.43
CA SER A 64 -7.04 15.22 -19.91
C SER A 64 -6.93 13.83 -19.25
N ALA A 65 -8.03 13.08 -19.23
CA ALA A 65 -8.06 11.71 -18.74
C ALA A 65 -7.11 10.77 -19.52
N THR A 66 -6.93 11.02 -20.80
CA THR A 66 -5.99 10.26 -21.66
C THR A 66 -4.55 10.54 -21.24
N THR A 67 -4.21 11.80 -20.99
CA THR A 67 -2.89 12.19 -20.50
C THR A 67 -2.60 11.55 -19.14
N LEU A 68 -3.57 11.58 -18.21
CA LEU A 68 -3.42 10.94 -16.90
C LEU A 68 -3.11 9.43 -17.00
N ARG A 69 -3.85 8.71 -17.87
CA ARG A 69 -3.59 7.26 -18.08
C ARG A 69 -2.21 7.01 -18.69
N ARG A 70 -1.85 7.78 -19.73
CA ARG A 70 -0.54 7.64 -20.38
C ARG A 70 0.61 7.91 -19.42
N ARG A 71 0.50 8.95 -18.59
CA ARG A 71 1.52 9.29 -17.59
C ARG A 71 1.59 8.27 -16.46
N ARG A 72 0.45 7.79 -15.98
CA ARG A 72 0.42 6.65 -15.05
C ARG A 72 1.13 5.44 -15.64
N ASP A 73 0.84 5.06 -16.90
CA ASP A 73 1.44 3.90 -17.54
C ASP A 73 2.96 4.09 -17.75
N GLU A 74 3.41 5.30 -18.04
CA GLU A 74 4.82 5.69 -18.05
C GLU A 74 5.46 5.51 -16.66
N TRP A 75 4.80 5.94 -15.59
CA TRP A 75 5.30 5.77 -14.22
C TRP A 75 5.26 4.31 -13.74
N ILE A 76 4.33 3.51 -14.25
CA ILE A 76 4.32 2.06 -14.04
C ILE A 76 5.55 1.42 -14.70
N SER A 77 5.84 1.74 -15.97
CA SER A 77 6.96 1.13 -16.70
C SER A 77 8.34 1.47 -16.10
N THR A 78 8.44 2.55 -15.34
CA THR A 78 9.67 2.95 -14.64
C THR A 78 9.65 2.63 -13.15
N GLY A 79 8.60 1.96 -12.63
CA GLY A 79 8.50 1.51 -11.25
C GLY A 79 8.43 2.62 -10.21
N VAL A 80 8.02 3.84 -10.59
CA VAL A 80 8.04 5.03 -9.70
C VAL A 80 7.29 4.82 -8.40
N ALA A 81 6.10 4.21 -8.41
CA ALA A 81 5.30 4.03 -7.20
C ALA A 81 5.94 3.06 -6.20
N GLU A 82 6.53 1.98 -6.68
CA GLU A 82 7.21 1.00 -5.82
C GLU A 82 8.51 1.59 -5.26
N ARG A 83 9.31 2.26 -6.09
CA ARG A 83 10.50 2.97 -5.62
C ARG A 83 10.16 4.01 -4.57
N LEU A 84 9.09 4.81 -4.79
CA LEU A 84 8.59 5.76 -3.79
C LEU A 84 8.24 5.06 -2.46
N ARG A 85 7.54 3.92 -2.53
CA ARG A 85 7.19 3.14 -1.33
C ARG A 85 8.43 2.71 -0.56
N LEU A 86 9.44 2.21 -1.25
CA LEU A 86 10.71 1.78 -0.65
C LEU A 86 11.48 2.95 -0.04
N GLU A 87 11.58 4.09 -0.73
CA GLU A 87 12.23 5.30 -0.21
C GLU A 87 11.58 5.82 1.08
N VAL A 88 10.24 5.87 1.09
CA VAL A 88 9.51 6.32 2.29
C VAL A 88 9.61 5.30 3.42
N LEU A 89 9.67 4.00 3.11
CA LEU A 89 9.88 2.94 4.10
C LEU A 89 11.29 3.03 4.71
N ALA A 90 12.31 3.21 3.88
CA ALA A 90 13.69 3.40 4.33
C ALA A 90 13.84 4.67 5.20
N ALA A 91 13.19 5.77 4.83
CA ALA A 91 13.17 6.99 5.64
C ALA A 91 12.48 6.77 6.99
N TYR A 92 11.39 5.96 7.04
CA TYR A 92 10.75 5.61 8.30
C TYR A 92 11.66 4.78 9.18
N ASP A 93 12.34 3.78 8.59
CA ASP A 93 13.29 2.92 9.31
C ASP A 93 14.46 3.71 9.87
N GLN A 94 15.08 4.57 9.07
CA GLN A 94 16.20 5.42 9.50
C GLN A 94 15.84 6.35 10.66
N LEU A 95 14.61 6.90 10.67
CA LEU A 95 14.19 7.87 11.68
C LEU A 95 13.66 7.24 12.97
N PHE A 96 13.02 6.09 12.88
CA PHE A 96 12.27 5.50 13.97
C PHE A 96 12.54 4.03 14.24
N GLY A 97 13.16 3.33 13.30
CA GLY A 97 13.32 1.88 13.31
C GLY A 97 12.03 1.13 12.97
N LEU A 98 12.15 0.05 12.20
CA LEU A 98 11.09 -0.94 11.99
C LEU A 98 11.17 -2.02 13.08
N GLU A 99 10.04 -2.35 13.68
CA GLU A 99 9.93 -3.37 14.73
C GLU A 99 9.71 -4.77 14.09
N LEU A 100 10.75 -5.30 13.45
CA LEU A 100 10.68 -6.51 12.61
C LEU A 100 10.66 -7.83 13.40
N GLU A 101 10.86 -7.82 14.73
CA GLU A 101 10.71 -9.01 15.58
C GLU A 101 9.27 -9.52 15.63
N GLN A 102 8.30 -8.65 15.35
CA GLN A 102 6.89 -8.97 15.38
C GLN A 102 6.24 -8.54 14.08
N LEU A 103 5.84 -9.51 13.29
CA LEU A 103 5.17 -9.31 12.01
C LEU A 103 3.71 -9.78 12.11
N ALA A 104 2.83 -9.24 11.28
CA ALA A 104 1.49 -9.78 11.10
C ALA A 104 1.17 -9.88 9.61
N VAL A 105 0.51 -10.96 9.20
CA VAL A 105 0.06 -11.15 7.81
C VAL A 105 -1.43 -11.47 7.80
N ASP A 106 -2.15 -10.80 6.92
CA ASP A 106 -3.59 -11.03 6.73
C ASP A 106 -4.06 -10.61 5.34
N GLY A 107 -5.23 -11.13 4.94
CA GLY A 107 -5.91 -10.84 3.68
C GLY A 107 -7.12 -9.94 3.85
N CYS A 108 -7.17 -8.83 3.13
CA CYS A 108 -8.34 -7.95 3.06
C CYS A 108 -9.00 -8.02 1.68
N THR A 109 -10.27 -8.44 1.66
CA THR A 109 -11.05 -8.48 0.41
C THR A 109 -11.87 -7.21 0.20
N THR A 110 -11.81 -6.66 -1.00
CA THR A 110 -12.54 -5.46 -1.40
C THR A 110 -13.25 -5.69 -2.74
N LYS A 111 -14.23 -4.84 -3.06
CA LYS A 111 -15.01 -4.98 -4.30
C LYS A 111 -14.19 -4.62 -5.54
N ALA A 112 -14.33 -5.42 -6.60
CA ALA A 112 -13.72 -5.20 -7.91
C ALA A 112 -14.75 -5.34 -9.04
N PRO A 113 -15.76 -4.43 -9.13
CA PRO A 113 -16.92 -4.61 -10.00
C PRO A 113 -16.58 -4.68 -11.49
N CYS A 114 -15.43 -4.17 -11.90
CA CYS A 114 -14.98 -4.23 -13.29
C CYS A 114 -14.24 -5.53 -13.63
N GLY A 115 -14.06 -6.45 -12.67
CA GLY A 115 -13.24 -7.63 -12.85
C GLY A 115 -11.78 -7.30 -13.17
N GLY A 116 -11.08 -8.19 -13.84
CA GLY A 116 -9.70 -7.97 -14.30
C GLY A 116 -8.74 -9.07 -13.85
N GLN A 117 -7.45 -8.88 -14.12
CA GLN A 117 -6.40 -9.90 -13.91
C GLN A 117 -6.21 -10.32 -12.45
N THR A 118 -6.56 -9.45 -11.50
CA THR A 118 -6.42 -9.68 -10.05
C THR A 118 -7.77 -9.80 -9.35
N ALA A 119 -8.87 -9.89 -10.10
CA ALA A 119 -10.21 -10.03 -9.54
C ALA A 119 -10.71 -11.48 -9.66
N GLY A 120 -11.54 -11.89 -8.71
CA GLY A 120 -12.20 -13.19 -8.71
C GLY A 120 -13.48 -13.18 -7.88
N PRO A 121 -14.30 -14.26 -7.98
CA PRO A 121 -15.56 -14.34 -7.26
C PRO A 121 -15.34 -14.37 -5.74
N SER A 122 -15.90 -13.38 -5.03
CA SER A 122 -15.78 -13.32 -3.57
C SER A 122 -16.61 -14.40 -2.88
N PRO A 123 -16.02 -15.20 -2.00
CA PRO A 123 -16.76 -16.23 -1.24
C PRO A 123 -17.74 -15.63 -0.23
N VAL A 124 -17.53 -14.38 0.18
CA VAL A 124 -18.31 -13.70 1.22
C VAL A 124 -19.29 -12.65 0.68
N ASP A 125 -19.22 -12.29 -0.62
CA ASP A 125 -20.12 -11.30 -1.24
C ASP A 125 -20.87 -11.91 -2.44
N ARG A 126 -21.58 -13.00 -2.23
CA ARG A 126 -22.46 -13.66 -3.23
C ARG A 126 -21.77 -13.89 -4.58
N ARG A 127 -20.49 -14.27 -4.58
CA ARG A 127 -19.65 -14.49 -5.75
C ARG A 127 -19.46 -13.25 -6.66
N LYS A 128 -19.75 -12.03 -6.16
CA LYS A 128 -19.40 -10.81 -6.88
C LYS A 128 -17.89 -10.69 -7.01
N GLN A 129 -17.45 -9.99 -8.05
CA GLN A 129 -16.02 -9.79 -8.30
C GLN A 129 -15.38 -8.97 -7.17
N GLY A 130 -14.31 -9.52 -6.61
CA GLY A 130 -13.53 -8.92 -5.52
C GLY A 130 -12.04 -9.02 -5.77
N LEU A 131 -11.31 -8.12 -5.17
CA LEU A 131 -9.85 -8.09 -5.09
C LEU A 131 -9.45 -8.41 -3.65
N LYS A 132 -8.54 -9.35 -3.46
CA LYS A 132 -7.87 -9.62 -2.19
C LYS A 132 -6.53 -8.89 -2.18
N ARG A 133 -6.17 -8.35 -1.03
CA ARG A 133 -4.84 -7.79 -0.75
C ARG A 133 -4.25 -8.59 0.41
N SER A 134 -3.23 -9.40 0.15
CA SER A 134 -2.44 -10.04 1.20
C SER A 134 -1.37 -9.07 1.64
N VAL A 135 -1.36 -8.70 2.90
CA VAL A 135 -0.51 -7.63 3.45
C VAL A 135 0.34 -8.19 4.58
N ALA A 136 1.61 -7.80 4.63
CA ALA A 136 2.49 -8.00 5.77
C ALA A 136 2.82 -6.65 6.40
N VAL A 137 2.80 -6.58 7.73
CA VAL A 137 3.10 -5.38 8.51
C VAL A 137 4.07 -5.70 9.65
N GLU A 138 4.86 -4.71 10.10
CA GLU A 138 5.64 -4.80 11.35
C GLU A 138 4.77 -4.45 12.58
N ALA A 139 5.33 -4.54 13.77
CA ALA A 139 4.60 -4.39 15.05
C ALA A 139 3.85 -3.06 15.22
N GLY A 140 4.29 -1.96 14.60
CA GLY A 140 3.62 -0.66 14.58
C GLY A 140 2.53 -0.54 13.51
N GLY A 141 2.39 -1.55 12.63
CA GLY A 141 1.42 -1.57 11.53
C GLY A 141 1.88 -0.86 10.27
N ILE A 142 3.17 -0.62 10.11
CA ILE A 142 3.73 -0.11 8.86
C ILE A 142 3.66 -1.21 7.79
N PRO A 143 3.03 -0.97 6.62
CA PRO A 143 2.93 -1.98 5.58
C PRO A 143 4.30 -2.21 4.94
N LEU A 144 4.81 -3.45 5.07
CA LEU A 144 6.08 -3.89 4.51
C LEU A 144 5.90 -4.46 3.10
N ALA A 145 4.86 -5.26 2.90
CA ALA A 145 4.50 -5.85 1.61
C ALA A 145 2.98 -5.88 1.42
N ALA A 146 2.53 -5.82 0.17
CA ALA A 146 1.11 -5.96 -0.19
C ALA A 146 0.98 -6.55 -1.59
N LEU A 147 0.34 -7.72 -1.70
CA LEU A 147 0.15 -8.45 -2.95
C LEU A 147 -1.33 -8.47 -3.33
N PRO A 148 -1.68 -8.11 -4.58
CA PRO A 148 -3.04 -8.25 -5.08
C PRO A 148 -3.30 -9.68 -5.58
N ALA A 149 -4.45 -10.23 -5.23
CA ALA A 149 -4.90 -11.56 -5.65
C ALA A 149 -6.42 -11.59 -5.89
N PRO A 150 -6.94 -12.58 -6.64
CA PRO A 150 -8.38 -12.80 -6.76
C PRO A 150 -9.03 -13.09 -5.40
N ALA A 151 -10.25 -12.59 -5.17
CA ALA A 151 -10.94 -12.75 -3.88
C ALA A 151 -11.21 -14.21 -3.49
N ASN A 152 -11.29 -15.11 -4.46
CA ASN A 152 -11.47 -16.56 -4.22
C ASN A 152 -10.17 -17.29 -3.86
N GLN A 153 -9.01 -16.65 -4.01
CA GLN A 153 -7.77 -17.23 -3.54
C GLN A 153 -7.73 -17.22 -2.01
N ARG A 154 -7.40 -18.36 -1.41
CA ARG A 154 -7.33 -18.49 0.05
C ARG A 154 -6.11 -17.76 0.59
N ASP A 155 -6.20 -17.28 1.84
CA ASP A 155 -5.13 -16.49 2.47
C ASP A 155 -3.89 -17.35 2.74
N ASP A 156 -4.09 -18.62 3.14
CA ASP A 156 -3.01 -19.60 3.34
C ASP A 156 -2.16 -19.80 2.08
N GLY A 157 -2.78 -19.81 0.89
CA GLY A 157 -2.09 -19.92 -0.38
C GLY A 157 -1.30 -18.68 -0.82
N LEU A 158 -1.49 -17.55 -0.13
CA LEU A 158 -0.76 -16.30 -0.38
C LEU A 158 0.38 -16.06 0.61
N LEU A 159 0.45 -16.83 1.70
CA LEU A 159 1.40 -16.60 2.79
C LEU A 159 2.84 -16.60 2.31
N ALA A 160 3.26 -17.65 1.57
CA ALA A 160 4.64 -17.78 1.08
C ALA A 160 5.04 -16.55 0.25
N ALA A 161 4.26 -16.20 -0.78
CA ALA A 161 4.56 -15.06 -1.65
C ALA A 161 4.56 -13.72 -0.89
N THR A 162 3.71 -13.59 0.14
CA THR A 162 3.66 -12.36 0.96
C THR A 162 4.90 -12.24 1.85
N LEU A 163 5.40 -13.34 2.39
CA LEU A 163 6.63 -13.36 3.18
C LEU A 163 7.87 -13.17 2.29
N ASP A 164 7.90 -13.78 1.11
CA ASP A 164 9.00 -13.59 0.14
C ASP A 164 9.12 -12.13 -0.30
N ALA A 165 8.00 -11.41 -0.40
CA ALA A 165 8.00 -9.98 -0.70
C ALA A 165 8.62 -9.10 0.41
N LEU A 166 8.97 -9.66 1.57
CA LEU A 166 9.72 -8.95 2.63
C LEU A 166 11.21 -8.81 2.33
N GLU A 167 11.76 -9.52 1.35
CA GLU A 167 13.17 -9.40 0.93
C GLU A 167 13.59 -7.95 0.65
N VAL A 168 12.65 -7.12 0.20
CA VAL A 168 12.88 -5.70 -0.10
C VAL A 168 13.14 -4.85 1.16
N VAL A 169 12.82 -5.36 2.35
CA VAL A 169 13.03 -4.65 3.64
C VAL A 169 14.48 -4.81 4.12
N GLY A 170 15.21 -5.80 3.58
CA GLY A 170 16.53 -6.17 4.03
C GLY A 170 16.50 -7.36 5.02
N PRO A 171 17.61 -7.60 5.73
CA PRO A 171 17.71 -8.75 6.62
C PRO A 171 16.72 -8.65 7.78
N LEU A 172 15.93 -9.71 7.94
CA LEU A 172 15.03 -9.85 9.09
C LEU A 172 15.80 -10.34 10.32
N PRO A 173 15.28 -10.15 11.55
CA PRO A 173 15.79 -10.78 12.76
C PRO A 173 15.89 -12.31 12.63
N ALA A 174 16.68 -12.96 13.46
CA ALA A 174 16.96 -14.39 13.33
C ALA A 174 15.69 -15.28 13.43
N GLN A 175 14.73 -14.90 14.23
CA GLN A 175 13.47 -15.63 14.44
C GLN A 175 12.29 -14.67 14.65
N PRO A 176 11.86 -13.95 13.60
CA PRO A 176 10.74 -13.05 13.75
C PRO A 176 9.45 -13.83 13.99
N VAL A 177 8.61 -13.30 14.87
CA VAL A 177 7.30 -13.88 15.17
C VAL A 177 6.27 -13.35 14.18
N VAL A 178 5.57 -14.27 13.50
CA VAL A 178 4.51 -13.92 12.53
C VAL A 178 3.15 -14.24 13.12
N HIS A 179 2.34 -13.20 13.35
CA HIS A 179 0.98 -13.32 13.88
C HIS A 179 -0.01 -13.58 12.74
N LEU A 180 -0.75 -14.66 12.83
CA LEU A 180 -1.70 -15.13 11.82
C LEU A 180 -3.05 -15.47 12.45
N ASP A 181 -4.13 -15.32 11.69
CA ASP A 181 -5.45 -15.73 12.13
C ASP A 181 -5.67 -17.25 12.00
N ALA A 182 -6.83 -17.75 12.45
CA ALA A 182 -7.19 -19.17 12.37
C ALA A 182 -7.39 -19.68 10.93
N GLY A 183 -7.46 -18.79 9.94
CA GLY A 183 -7.48 -19.15 8.52
C GLY A 183 -6.18 -19.76 8.04
N TYR A 184 -5.08 -19.47 8.73
CA TYR A 184 -3.74 -20.02 8.45
C TYR A 184 -3.40 -21.24 9.31
N ASP A 185 -4.31 -21.75 10.15
CA ASP A 185 -4.07 -22.93 10.99
C ASP A 185 -4.06 -24.22 10.19
N TYR A 186 -3.04 -24.37 9.34
CA TYR A 186 -2.76 -25.53 8.50
C TYR A 186 -1.28 -25.89 8.54
N GLN A 187 -0.99 -27.19 8.38
CA GLN A 187 0.39 -27.67 8.37
C GLN A 187 1.26 -27.02 7.28
N PRO A 188 0.79 -26.80 6.05
CA PRO A 188 1.59 -26.09 5.03
C PRO A 188 2.00 -24.67 5.44
N CYS A 189 1.15 -23.91 6.15
CA CYS A 189 1.52 -22.58 6.64
C CYS A 189 2.63 -22.65 7.70
N ARG A 190 2.57 -23.64 8.60
CA ARG A 190 3.63 -23.86 9.58
C ARG A 190 4.95 -24.20 8.92
N GLN A 191 4.90 -25.05 7.88
CA GLN A 191 6.08 -25.40 7.08
C GLN A 191 6.67 -24.17 6.38
N VAL A 192 5.84 -23.35 5.74
CA VAL A 192 6.28 -22.07 5.09
C VAL A 192 7.04 -21.17 6.06
N LEU A 193 6.57 -21.06 7.31
CA LEU A 193 7.24 -20.27 8.36
C LEU A 193 8.56 -20.91 8.78
N THR A 194 8.57 -22.21 9.04
CA THR A 194 9.77 -22.96 9.47
C THR A 194 10.87 -22.88 8.41
N GLU A 195 10.55 -23.04 7.12
CA GLU A 195 11.49 -22.95 6.02
C GLU A 195 12.16 -21.57 5.90
N ARG A 196 11.50 -20.51 6.42
CA ARG A 196 12.01 -19.13 6.45
C ARG A 196 12.62 -18.73 7.80
N GLY A 197 12.78 -19.68 8.74
CA GLY A 197 13.31 -19.41 10.07
C GLY A 197 12.38 -18.53 10.94
N MET A 198 11.08 -18.50 10.64
CA MET A 198 10.10 -17.65 11.31
C MET A 198 9.28 -18.46 12.34
N VAL A 199 8.89 -17.82 13.43
CA VAL A 199 8.04 -18.42 14.47
C VAL A 199 6.58 -18.03 14.23
N GLY A 200 5.71 -19.01 13.99
CA GLY A 200 4.28 -18.75 13.76
C GLY A 200 3.49 -18.64 15.06
N GLN A 201 2.87 -17.50 15.32
CA GLN A 201 1.82 -17.35 16.33
C GLN A 201 0.46 -17.38 15.63
N ILE A 202 -0.04 -18.60 15.40
CA ILE A 202 -1.26 -18.84 14.64
C ILE A 202 -2.41 -19.08 15.62
N ALA A 203 -3.54 -18.36 15.45
CA ALA A 203 -4.74 -18.61 16.23
C ALA A 203 -5.30 -20.01 15.91
N THR A 204 -5.60 -20.79 16.94
CA THR A 204 -6.10 -22.16 16.79
C THR A 204 -7.55 -22.15 16.30
N ARG A 205 -7.84 -22.94 15.29
CA ARG A 205 -9.19 -23.07 14.76
C ARG A 205 -10.13 -23.67 15.80
N GLY A 206 -11.32 -23.08 15.95
CA GLY A 206 -12.33 -23.53 16.91
C GLY A 206 -12.12 -23.02 18.33
N LEU A 207 -11.01 -22.38 18.64
CA LEU A 207 -10.80 -21.74 19.94
C LEU A 207 -11.02 -20.22 19.86
N PRO A 208 -11.69 -19.63 20.86
CA PRO A 208 -11.79 -18.18 20.96
C PRO A 208 -10.38 -17.54 21.02
N ALA A 209 -10.05 -16.69 20.08
CA ALA A 209 -8.79 -15.97 20.04
C ALA A 209 -9.10 -14.48 19.91
N PRO A 210 -9.20 -13.72 21.01
CA PRO A 210 -9.42 -12.29 20.96
C PRO A 210 -8.35 -11.61 20.11
N ILE A 211 -8.77 -10.70 19.26
CA ILE A 211 -7.89 -9.94 18.34
C ILE A 211 -6.73 -9.24 19.09
N GLN A 212 -7.01 -8.84 20.35
CA GLN A 212 -6.02 -8.16 21.22
C GLN A 212 -4.92 -9.11 21.72
N ALA A 213 -5.22 -10.39 21.88
CA ALA A 213 -4.28 -11.35 22.48
C ALA A 213 -3.07 -11.69 21.61
N GLY A 214 -3.15 -11.44 20.28
CA GLY A 214 -2.11 -11.83 19.30
C GLY A 214 -1.63 -10.70 18.41
N ARG A 215 -1.59 -9.46 18.86
CA ARG A 215 -1.19 -8.28 18.02
C ARG A 215 -1.87 -8.21 16.62
N ARG A 216 -2.84 -9.09 16.33
CA ARG A 216 -3.56 -9.11 15.04
C ARG A 216 -4.35 -7.84 14.75
N TRP A 217 -4.76 -7.11 15.79
CA TRP A 217 -5.41 -5.80 15.64
C TRP A 217 -4.57 -4.80 14.85
N VAL A 218 -3.24 -4.99 14.80
CA VAL A 218 -2.31 -4.10 14.10
C VAL A 218 -2.55 -4.15 12.59
N ILE A 219 -2.70 -5.36 12.01
CA ILE A 219 -2.93 -5.49 10.59
C ILE A 219 -4.34 -5.07 10.19
N GLU A 220 -5.34 -5.32 11.03
CA GLU A 220 -6.71 -4.82 10.83
C GLU A 220 -6.74 -3.29 10.75
N ARG A 221 -5.98 -2.62 11.62
CA ARG A 221 -5.79 -1.18 11.57
C ARG A 221 -5.15 -0.73 10.25
N THR A 222 -4.17 -1.46 9.75
CA THR A 222 -3.51 -1.15 8.48
C THR A 222 -4.45 -1.36 7.29
N HIS A 223 -5.28 -2.40 7.34
CA HIS A 223 -6.37 -2.57 6.37
C HIS A 223 -7.35 -1.40 6.40
N ALA A 224 -7.70 -0.90 7.59
CA ALA A 224 -8.56 0.28 7.74
C ALA A 224 -7.90 1.53 7.12
N TRP A 225 -6.58 1.73 7.29
CA TRP A 225 -5.87 2.82 6.61
C TRP A 225 -5.90 2.67 5.08
N GLY A 226 -5.65 1.46 4.57
CA GLY A 226 -5.74 1.17 3.14
C GLY A 226 -7.14 1.43 2.57
N ASN A 227 -8.18 1.10 3.32
CA ASN A 227 -9.58 1.29 2.92
C ASN A 227 -10.02 2.77 2.90
N GLN A 228 -9.24 3.70 3.42
CA GLN A 228 -9.47 5.14 3.25
C GLN A 228 -9.19 5.59 1.80
N TYR A 229 -8.38 4.85 1.06
CA TYR A 229 -8.11 5.13 -0.35
C TYR A 229 -9.18 4.48 -1.23
N GLY A 230 -9.97 5.31 -1.90
CA GLY A 230 -11.10 4.85 -2.69
C GLY A 230 -10.74 3.83 -3.78
N LYS A 231 -9.54 3.94 -4.38
CA LYS A 231 -9.05 2.96 -5.38
C LYS A 231 -8.76 1.57 -4.78
N LEU A 232 -8.40 1.50 -3.50
CA LEU A 232 -8.17 0.23 -2.81
C LEU A 232 -9.48 -0.35 -2.26
N ARG A 233 -10.38 0.51 -1.78
CA ARG A 233 -11.68 0.09 -1.26
C ARG A 233 -12.64 -0.39 -2.37
N TRP A 234 -12.50 0.18 -3.57
CA TRP A 234 -13.33 -0.10 -4.73
C TRP A 234 -12.45 -0.16 -5.98
N CYS A 235 -11.93 -1.35 -6.28
CA CYS A 235 -11.03 -1.54 -7.41
C CYS A 235 -11.80 -1.51 -8.73
N THR A 236 -11.52 -0.54 -9.58
CA THR A 236 -12.06 -0.44 -10.94
C THR A 236 -11.02 -0.73 -12.02
N GLU A 237 -9.80 -1.08 -11.62
CA GLU A 237 -8.71 -1.35 -12.53
C GLU A 237 -8.70 -2.83 -12.94
N ARG A 238 -8.43 -3.09 -14.22
CA ARG A 238 -8.47 -4.44 -14.79
C ARG A 238 -7.08 -5.04 -14.99
N ARG A 239 -6.05 -4.20 -15.16
CA ARG A 239 -4.66 -4.62 -15.37
C ARG A 239 -3.95 -4.77 -14.03
N ARG A 240 -3.26 -5.89 -13.81
CA ARG A 240 -2.50 -6.18 -12.59
C ARG A 240 -1.50 -5.07 -12.24
N LEU A 241 -0.69 -4.64 -13.19
CA LEU A 241 0.30 -3.58 -12.97
C LEU A 241 -0.30 -2.25 -12.50
N VAL A 242 -1.55 -1.95 -12.91
CA VAL A 242 -2.25 -0.74 -12.45
C VAL A 242 -2.75 -0.91 -11.02
N VAL A 243 -3.19 -2.10 -10.64
CA VAL A 243 -3.58 -2.41 -9.26
C VAL A 243 -2.36 -2.32 -8.33
N GLU A 244 -1.23 -2.91 -8.72
CA GLU A 244 0.03 -2.85 -7.99
C GLU A 244 0.54 -1.41 -7.83
N PHE A 245 0.45 -0.59 -8.89
CA PHE A 245 0.77 0.84 -8.83
C PHE A 245 -0.05 1.58 -7.76
N TRP A 246 -1.37 1.32 -7.70
CA TRP A 246 -2.22 1.96 -6.70
C TRP A 246 -1.95 1.46 -5.28
N LEU A 247 -1.63 0.17 -5.12
CA LEU A 247 -1.22 -0.41 -3.83
C LEU A 247 0.08 0.23 -3.33
N ALA A 248 1.11 0.29 -4.17
CA ALA A 248 2.39 0.89 -3.82
C ALA A 248 2.25 2.38 -3.46
N LEU A 249 1.51 3.14 -4.27
CA LEU A 249 1.28 4.58 -4.02
C LEU A 249 0.48 4.83 -2.74
N ALA A 250 -0.53 4.00 -2.44
CA ALA A 250 -1.30 4.10 -1.20
C ALA A 250 -0.44 3.75 0.02
N ASN A 251 0.37 2.67 -0.06
CA ASN A 251 1.28 2.29 1.01
C ASN A 251 2.34 3.38 1.27
N ALA A 252 2.91 3.98 0.22
CA ALA A 252 3.81 5.13 0.37
C ALA A 252 3.13 6.29 1.11
N ALA A 253 1.88 6.60 0.77
CA ALA A 253 1.12 7.66 1.45
C ALA A 253 0.77 7.31 2.90
N ILE A 254 0.47 6.04 3.21
CA ILE A 254 0.25 5.55 4.57
C ILE A 254 1.54 5.70 5.38
N ILE A 255 2.66 5.18 4.89
CA ILE A 255 3.96 5.22 5.58
C ILE A 255 4.38 6.68 5.83
N CYS A 256 4.31 7.54 4.82
CA CYS A 256 4.61 8.96 4.93
C CYS A 256 3.71 9.65 5.98
N GLY A 257 2.43 9.38 5.97
CA GLY A 257 1.49 9.90 6.97
C GLY A 257 1.80 9.44 8.39
N ARG A 258 2.25 8.19 8.56
CA ARG A 258 2.69 7.65 9.85
C ARG A 258 4.02 8.26 10.30
N LEU A 259 4.97 8.41 9.38
CA LEU A 259 6.25 9.07 9.61
C LEU A 259 6.03 10.51 10.11
N VAL A 260 5.25 11.30 9.38
CA VAL A 260 4.92 12.68 9.75
C VAL A 260 4.27 12.73 11.13
N ARG A 261 3.29 11.87 11.39
CA ARG A 261 2.60 11.84 12.68
C ARG A 261 3.55 11.46 13.83
N ARG A 262 4.44 10.48 13.62
CA ARG A 262 5.42 10.04 14.63
C ARG A 262 6.46 11.14 14.89
N ALA A 263 6.95 11.80 13.83
CA ALA A 263 7.84 12.96 13.93
C ALA A 263 7.21 14.11 14.72
N TRP A 264 5.95 14.43 14.44
CA TRP A 264 5.23 15.45 15.22
C TRP A 264 5.08 15.10 16.69
N THR A 265 4.93 13.83 17.03
CA THR A 265 4.84 13.38 18.43
C THR A 265 6.21 13.39 19.10
N HIS A 266 7.25 12.93 18.40
CA HIS A 266 8.61 12.78 18.92
C HIS A 266 9.33 14.13 19.10
N TYR A 267 9.17 15.04 18.12
CA TYR A 267 9.81 16.37 18.12
C TYR A 267 8.88 17.50 18.59
N ARG A 268 7.78 17.16 19.24
CA ARG A 268 6.86 18.14 19.79
C ARG A 268 7.52 18.86 20.96
N TRP A 269 7.61 20.19 20.87
CA TRP A 269 8.08 21.01 21.97
C TRP A 269 7.08 20.91 23.13
N ASP A 270 7.57 20.58 24.33
CA ASP A 270 6.78 20.49 25.57
C ASP A 270 6.18 21.83 26.01
N SER A 271 6.63 22.92 25.42
CA SER A 271 6.20 24.29 25.72
C SER A 271 4.91 24.77 25.05
N ARG A 272 4.16 23.89 24.37
CA ARG A 272 2.84 24.30 23.87
C ARG A 272 1.95 24.65 25.07
N PRO A 273 1.45 25.93 25.22
CA PRO A 273 0.57 26.25 26.31
C PRO A 273 -0.61 25.30 26.31
N ARG A 274 -0.86 24.61 27.43
CA ARG A 274 -2.08 23.84 27.64
C ARG A 274 -3.24 24.77 27.33
N ARG A 275 -4.16 24.36 26.44
CA ARG A 275 -5.41 25.13 26.28
C ARG A 275 -5.98 25.31 27.67
N ARG A 276 -6.15 26.58 28.07
CA ARG A 276 -6.86 26.89 29.29
C ARG A 276 -8.26 26.29 29.20
N PRO A 277 -8.78 25.73 30.30
CA PRO A 277 -10.12 25.18 30.38
C PRO A 277 -11.18 26.18 29.96
#